data_95eb930b0856d59cffa4b1b85876aa05
#
_entry.id   95eb930b0856d59cffa4b1b85876aa05
#
_cell.length_a   1.000
_cell.length_b   1.000
_cell.length_c   1.000
_cell.angle_alpha   90.00
_cell.angle_beta   90.00
_cell.angle_gamma   90.00
#
_symmetry.space_group_name_H-M   'P 1'
#
loop_
_entity.id
_entity.type
_entity.pdbx_description
1 polymer ?
#
loop_
_entity_poly.entity_id
_entity_poly.type
_entity_poly.pdbx_seq_one_letter_code
_entity_poly.pdbx_strand_id
1 'polypeptide(L)'
;MRSDGSWRNERIKAPGEELAALRAGLGHSAGTVPALWDFYTSPTDGQVTPELEAEHAALSLYGLHQQSQSQPMHKRGVSLGAALRGLRHNDRFSGEAVDRRVAAAVNTTSVPALVYRLRGLVTQLRAIKQPLDYDRLLQDIKGWHHPEARRRVRRTWGLSYHSWHAGRDGSHPHTASS
;
A
#
# COMPACT_ATOMS: atom_id res chain seq x y z
N MET A 1 8.74 17.17 1.39
CA MET A 1 7.96 16.36 0.44
C MET A 1 8.17 16.94 -0.94
N ARG A 2 8.75 16.21 -1.88
CA ARG A 2 8.95 16.73 -3.25
C ARG A 2 7.61 16.84 -3.96
N SER A 3 7.49 17.84 -4.79
CA SER A 3 6.30 18.13 -5.59
C SER A 3 5.99 17.08 -6.67
N ASP A 4 6.92 16.18 -6.94
CA ASP A 4 6.82 15.11 -7.95
C ASP A 4 6.13 13.83 -7.43
N GLY A 5 5.74 13.80 -6.15
CA GLY A 5 5.02 12.68 -5.55
C GLY A 5 5.84 11.43 -5.28
N SER A 6 7.17 11.48 -5.46
CA SER A 6 8.01 10.34 -5.15
C SER A 6 8.20 10.19 -3.63
N TRP A 7 8.37 8.95 -3.15
CA TRP A 7 8.47 8.65 -1.74
C TRP A 7 9.93 8.54 -1.31
N ARG A 8 10.31 9.21 -0.19
CA ARG A 8 11.67 9.22 0.37
C ARG A 8 12.78 9.59 -0.62
N ASN A 9 12.51 10.59 -1.41
CA ASN A 9 13.22 10.96 -2.64
C ASN A 9 14.65 11.36 -2.57
N GLU A 10 15.14 11.78 -1.44
CA GLU A 10 16.51 12.27 -1.35
C GLU A 10 17.54 11.18 -1.59
N ARG A 11 17.12 9.93 -1.52
CA ARG A 11 17.97 8.74 -1.66
C ARG A 11 17.66 7.89 -2.90
N ILE A 12 16.47 7.97 -3.46
CA ILE A 12 16.09 7.20 -4.65
C ILE A 12 16.35 8.04 -5.90
N LYS A 13 17.61 8.10 -6.31
CA LYS A 13 18.06 8.95 -7.44
C LYS A 13 18.14 8.22 -8.77
N ALA A 14 18.37 6.93 -8.74
CA ALA A 14 18.49 6.08 -9.93
C ALA A 14 17.34 5.07 -9.98
N PRO A 15 16.26 5.34 -10.75
CA PRO A 15 15.03 4.55 -10.67
C PRO A 15 15.22 3.04 -10.86
N GLY A 16 16.19 2.61 -11.66
CA GLY A 16 16.41 1.19 -11.95
C GLY A 16 17.08 0.42 -10.82
N GLU A 17 18.27 0.83 -10.40
CA GLU A 17 19.09 0.10 -9.41
C GLU A 17 18.51 0.21 -8.00
N GLU A 18 18.11 1.40 -7.60
CA GLU A 18 17.55 1.61 -6.26
C GLU A 18 16.22 0.87 -6.06
N LEU A 19 15.33 0.88 -7.05
CA LEU A 19 14.09 0.12 -7.00
C LEU A 19 14.35 -1.39 -6.98
N ALA A 20 15.38 -1.87 -7.70
CA ALA A 20 15.80 -3.26 -7.65
C ALA A 20 16.31 -3.64 -6.24
N ALA A 21 17.12 -2.76 -5.63
CA ALA A 21 17.58 -2.93 -4.26
C ALA A 21 16.42 -3.03 -3.26
N LEU A 22 15.44 -2.12 -3.35
CA LEU A 22 14.25 -2.15 -2.49
C LEU A 22 13.44 -3.44 -2.65
N ARG A 23 13.23 -3.89 -3.89
CA ARG A 23 12.52 -5.16 -4.15
C ARG A 23 13.23 -6.38 -3.61
N ALA A 24 14.56 -6.35 -3.51
CA ALA A 24 15.34 -7.44 -2.95
C ALA A 24 14.95 -7.76 -1.50
N GLY A 25 14.30 -6.83 -0.80
CA GLY A 25 13.78 -7.06 0.56
C GLY A 25 12.54 -7.95 0.63
N LEU A 26 11.83 -8.14 -0.49
CA LEU A 26 10.62 -8.96 -0.50
C LEU A 26 10.92 -10.42 -0.13
N GLY A 27 10.21 -10.94 0.87
CA GLY A 27 10.40 -12.31 1.36
C GLY A 27 11.59 -12.50 2.28
N HIS A 28 12.31 -11.43 2.63
CA HIS A 28 13.43 -11.45 3.57
C HIS A 28 13.12 -10.66 4.85
N SER A 29 13.75 -11.06 5.94
CA SER A 29 13.63 -10.34 7.22
C SER A 29 14.33 -8.99 7.16
N ALA A 30 13.81 -8.02 7.92
CA ALA A 30 14.45 -6.71 8.06
C ALA A 30 15.89 -6.84 8.54
N GLY A 31 16.77 -6.03 7.98
CA GLY A 31 18.20 -6.01 8.31
C GLY A 31 19.05 -7.09 7.63
N THR A 32 18.46 -8.09 6.97
CA THR A 32 19.22 -9.20 6.37
C THR A 32 19.65 -8.94 4.93
N VAL A 33 19.16 -7.89 4.31
CA VAL A 33 19.45 -7.53 2.91
C VAL A 33 20.33 -6.28 2.87
N PRO A 34 21.65 -6.42 2.61
CA PRO A 34 22.56 -5.27 2.62
C PRO A 34 22.16 -4.12 1.71
N ALA A 35 21.55 -4.43 0.57
CA ALA A 35 21.09 -3.42 -0.39
C ALA A 35 20.07 -2.43 0.19
N LEU A 36 19.37 -2.78 1.29
CA LEU A 36 18.41 -1.90 1.94
C LEU A 36 18.99 -1.08 3.10
N TRP A 37 20.16 -1.40 3.58
CA TRP A 37 20.68 -0.77 4.81
C TRP A 37 20.76 0.76 4.73
N ASP A 38 21.17 1.30 3.59
CA ASP A 38 21.27 2.74 3.40
C ASP A 38 19.91 3.46 3.29
N PHE A 39 18.84 2.72 3.11
CA PHE A 39 17.48 3.28 3.00
C PHE A 39 16.75 3.34 4.33
N TYR A 40 17.21 2.58 5.34
CA TYR A 40 16.58 2.60 6.66
C TYR A 40 16.84 3.93 7.38
N THR A 41 15.79 4.43 8.01
CA THR A 41 15.84 5.61 8.88
C THR A 41 15.40 5.31 10.31
N SER A 42 14.80 4.13 10.53
CA SER A 42 14.41 3.68 11.87
C SER A 42 15.63 3.43 12.73
N PRO A 43 15.67 3.99 13.95
CA PRO A 43 16.76 3.69 14.87
C PRO A 43 16.73 2.22 15.31
N THR A 44 17.93 1.65 15.49
CA THR A 44 18.09 0.28 16.00
C THR A 44 19.30 0.21 16.91
N ASP A 45 19.20 -0.60 17.94
CA ASP A 45 20.29 -0.97 18.85
C ASP A 45 20.91 -2.34 18.52
N GLY A 46 20.68 -2.81 17.29
CA GLY A 46 21.07 -4.15 16.84
C GLY A 46 19.93 -5.17 16.89
N GLN A 47 18.75 -4.77 17.34
CA GLN A 47 17.55 -5.60 17.33
C GLN A 47 16.59 -5.15 16.22
N VAL A 48 15.82 -6.09 15.67
CA VAL A 48 14.72 -5.77 14.76
C VAL A 48 13.55 -5.25 15.56
N THR A 49 13.24 -3.96 15.39
CA THR A 49 12.10 -3.30 16.01
C THR A 49 10.85 -3.39 15.12
N PRO A 50 9.64 -3.22 15.67
CA PRO A 50 8.42 -3.08 14.86
C PRO A 50 8.52 -1.95 13.81
N GLU A 51 9.19 -0.85 14.14
CA GLU A 51 9.46 0.26 13.24
C GLU A 51 10.32 -0.17 12.06
N LEU A 52 11.43 -0.86 12.32
CA LEU A 52 12.35 -1.33 11.29
C LEU A 52 11.66 -2.37 10.38
N GLU A 53 10.90 -3.29 10.95
CA GLU A 53 10.15 -4.29 10.17
C GLU A 53 9.10 -3.64 9.26
N ALA A 54 8.36 -2.66 9.78
CA ALA A 54 7.39 -1.90 8.99
C ALA A 54 8.06 -1.08 7.88
N GLU A 55 9.19 -0.44 8.18
CA GLU A 55 9.97 0.31 7.20
C GLU A 55 10.51 -0.60 6.10
N HIS A 56 11.08 -1.74 6.46
CA HIS A 56 11.54 -2.75 5.49
C HIS A 56 10.41 -3.20 4.56
N ALA A 57 9.25 -3.54 5.13
CA ALA A 57 8.08 -3.96 4.36
C ALA A 57 7.59 -2.86 3.40
N ALA A 58 7.45 -1.64 3.90
CA ALA A 58 6.97 -0.51 3.09
C ALA A 58 7.96 -0.16 1.96
N LEU A 59 9.27 -0.13 2.23
CA LEU A 59 10.31 0.10 1.22
C LEU A 59 10.26 -0.99 0.13
N SER A 60 10.17 -2.24 0.52
CA SER A 60 10.15 -3.37 -0.42
C SER A 60 8.90 -3.37 -1.30
N LEU A 61 7.73 -3.09 -0.72
CA LEU A 61 6.48 -2.96 -1.47
C LEU A 61 6.50 -1.73 -2.40
N TYR A 62 7.07 -0.61 -1.95
CA TYR A 62 7.23 0.56 -2.79
C TYR A 62 8.13 0.28 -4.00
N GLY A 63 9.26 -0.40 -3.81
CA GLY A 63 10.15 -0.80 -4.90
C GLY A 63 9.43 -1.65 -5.94
N LEU A 64 8.56 -2.56 -5.51
CA LEU A 64 7.70 -3.36 -6.39
C LEU A 64 6.66 -2.50 -7.12
N HIS A 65 6.01 -1.58 -6.41
CA HIS A 65 4.95 -0.74 -6.96
C HIS A 65 5.48 0.25 -7.99
N GLN A 66 6.62 0.87 -7.71
CA GLN A 66 7.22 1.88 -8.59
C GLN A 66 7.94 1.28 -9.80
N GLN A 67 8.20 -0.03 -9.80
CA GLN A 67 8.91 -0.69 -10.90
C GLN A 67 8.25 -0.43 -12.25
N SER A 68 9.04 0.09 -13.21
CA SER A 68 8.58 0.36 -14.58
C SER A 68 7.40 1.34 -14.67
N GLN A 69 7.24 2.20 -13.66
CA GLN A 69 6.23 3.25 -13.68
C GLN A 69 6.87 4.61 -14.00
N SER A 70 6.29 5.32 -14.95
CA SER A 70 6.67 6.71 -15.28
C SER A 70 6.04 7.73 -14.34
N GLN A 71 4.97 7.34 -13.66
CA GLN A 71 4.28 8.19 -12.68
C GLN A 71 4.60 7.73 -11.25
N PRO A 72 4.63 8.66 -10.28
CA PRO A 72 4.83 8.29 -8.89
C PRO A 72 3.73 7.37 -8.36
N MET A 73 4.12 6.26 -7.74
CA MET A 73 3.19 5.34 -7.08
C MET A 73 2.98 5.69 -5.60
N HIS A 74 3.72 6.66 -5.07
CA HIS A 74 3.37 7.28 -3.79
C HIS A 74 2.50 8.52 -4.02
N LYS A 75 1.34 8.54 -3.40
CA LYS A 75 0.44 9.69 -3.39
C LYS A 75 -0.15 9.90 -2.01
N ARG A 76 0.24 11.00 -1.38
CA ARG A 76 -0.24 11.36 -0.05
C ARG A 76 -1.76 11.47 -0.02
N GLY A 77 -2.37 10.93 1.03
CA GLY A 77 -3.81 10.95 1.27
C GLY A 77 -4.59 9.80 0.63
N VAL A 78 -3.99 9.00 -0.24
CA VAL A 78 -4.64 7.82 -0.81
C VAL A 78 -4.36 6.61 0.08
N SER A 79 -5.30 6.24 0.94
CA SER A 79 -5.16 5.06 1.81
C SER A 79 -5.12 3.77 0.99
N LEU A 80 -4.55 2.71 1.58
CA LEU A 80 -4.58 1.39 0.94
C LEU A 80 -6.00 0.95 0.63
N GLY A 81 -6.95 1.13 1.55
CA GLY A 81 -8.35 0.78 1.31
C GLY A 81 -8.95 1.51 0.11
N ALA A 82 -8.67 2.82 -0.03
CA ALA A 82 -9.12 3.61 -1.18
C ALA A 82 -8.48 3.14 -2.50
N ALA A 83 -7.17 2.83 -2.49
CA ALA A 83 -6.47 2.28 -3.66
C ALA A 83 -7.06 0.93 -4.08
N LEU A 84 -7.31 0.03 -3.12
CA LEU A 84 -7.91 -1.28 -3.37
C LEU A 84 -9.36 -1.18 -3.87
N ARG A 85 -10.10 -0.17 -3.44
CA ARG A 85 -11.42 0.12 -4.00
C ARG A 85 -11.32 0.48 -5.49
N GLY A 86 -10.34 1.29 -5.86
CA GLY A 86 -10.03 1.56 -7.27
C GLY A 86 -9.72 0.31 -8.07
N LEU A 87 -8.96 -0.62 -7.47
CA LEU A 87 -8.67 -1.92 -8.06
C LEU A 87 -9.92 -2.76 -8.26
N ARG A 88 -10.80 -2.82 -7.26
CA ARG A 88 -12.06 -3.57 -7.30
C ARG A 88 -12.97 -3.14 -8.44
N HIS A 89 -13.01 -1.84 -8.73
CA HIS A 89 -13.87 -1.26 -9.77
C HIS A 89 -13.19 -1.14 -11.14
N ASN A 90 -11.96 -1.63 -11.27
CA ASN A 90 -11.26 -1.61 -12.54
C ASN A 90 -11.62 -2.83 -13.39
N ASP A 91 -11.96 -2.61 -14.65
CA ASP A 91 -12.41 -3.66 -15.57
C ASP A 91 -11.37 -4.74 -15.87
N ARG A 92 -10.11 -4.48 -15.56
CA ARG A 92 -9.00 -5.43 -15.77
C ARG A 92 -9.05 -6.63 -14.83
N PHE A 93 -9.68 -6.50 -13.66
CA PHE A 93 -9.74 -7.53 -12.64
C PHE A 93 -11.17 -7.81 -12.20
N SER A 94 -11.46 -9.06 -11.90
CA SER A 94 -12.72 -9.43 -11.27
C SER A 94 -12.82 -8.83 -9.88
N GLY A 95 -13.86 -8.02 -9.62
CA GLY A 95 -14.12 -7.44 -8.30
C GLY A 95 -14.23 -8.48 -7.21
N GLU A 96 -14.87 -9.62 -7.48
CA GLU A 96 -14.98 -10.75 -6.55
C GLU A 96 -13.61 -11.38 -6.23
N ALA A 97 -12.73 -11.51 -7.23
CA ALA A 97 -11.39 -12.00 -7.00
C ALA A 97 -10.55 -11.01 -6.16
N VAL A 98 -10.73 -9.72 -6.37
CA VAL A 98 -10.11 -8.67 -5.55
C VAL A 98 -10.64 -8.76 -4.12
N ASP A 99 -11.94 -8.88 -3.92
CA ASP A 99 -12.57 -9.03 -2.59
C ASP A 99 -11.96 -10.20 -1.80
N ARG A 100 -11.78 -11.36 -2.43
CA ARG A 100 -11.16 -12.53 -1.80
C ARG A 100 -9.70 -12.25 -1.38
N ARG A 101 -8.92 -11.58 -2.21
CA ARG A 101 -7.51 -11.24 -1.91
C ARG A 101 -7.41 -10.21 -0.79
N VAL A 102 -8.28 -9.20 -0.80
CA VAL A 102 -8.35 -8.20 0.27
C VAL A 102 -8.72 -8.86 1.60
N ALA A 103 -9.73 -9.71 1.61
CA ALA A 103 -10.11 -10.48 2.80
C ALA A 103 -8.96 -11.34 3.32
N ALA A 104 -8.23 -12.02 2.43
CA ALA A 104 -7.07 -12.83 2.82
C ALA A 104 -5.95 -11.98 3.46
N ALA A 105 -5.71 -10.77 2.96
CA ALA A 105 -4.73 -9.85 3.55
C ALA A 105 -5.19 -9.33 4.93
N VAL A 106 -6.43 -8.87 5.03
CA VAL A 106 -7.02 -8.30 6.26
C VAL A 106 -7.09 -9.33 7.38
N ASN A 107 -7.25 -10.60 7.07
CA ASN A 107 -7.35 -11.68 8.06
C ASN A 107 -5.99 -12.16 8.60
N THR A 108 -4.88 -11.69 8.08
CA THR A 108 -3.55 -12.06 8.60
C THR A 108 -3.33 -11.51 10.03
N THR A 109 -2.48 -12.18 10.79
CA THR A 109 -2.17 -11.79 12.18
C THR A 109 -0.70 -11.46 12.41
N SER A 110 0.14 -11.59 11.38
CA SER A 110 1.57 -11.25 11.43
C SER A 110 1.95 -10.35 10.27
N VAL A 111 3.01 -9.56 10.46
CA VAL A 111 3.54 -8.67 9.41
C VAL A 111 4.05 -9.48 8.21
N PRO A 112 4.84 -10.57 8.36
CA PRO A 112 5.26 -11.35 7.19
C PRO A 112 4.10 -11.91 6.36
N ALA A 113 3.04 -12.40 7.02
CA ALA A 113 1.86 -12.90 6.32
C ALA A 113 1.11 -11.77 5.59
N LEU A 114 0.99 -10.61 6.22
CA LEU A 114 0.41 -9.42 5.60
C LEU A 114 1.18 -9.02 4.35
N VAL A 115 2.50 -8.87 4.46
CA VAL A 115 3.37 -8.45 3.34
C VAL A 115 3.29 -9.43 2.18
N TYR A 116 3.27 -10.73 2.47
CA TYR A 116 3.08 -11.75 1.45
C TYR A 116 1.78 -11.54 0.65
N ARG A 117 0.67 -11.22 1.32
CA ARG A 117 -0.62 -10.94 0.67
C ARG A 117 -0.60 -9.59 -0.06
N LEU A 118 -0.02 -8.56 0.55
CA LEU A 118 0.07 -7.23 -0.05
C LEU A 118 0.92 -7.23 -1.33
N ARG A 119 1.93 -8.07 -1.43
CA ARG A 119 2.73 -8.21 -2.64
C ARG A 119 1.88 -8.46 -3.88
N GLY A 120 0.92 -9.36 -3.80
CA GLY A 120 0.01 -9.65 -4.91
C GLY A 120 -0.91 -8.47 -5.25
N LEU A 121 -1.47 -7.83 -4.23
CA LEU A 121 -2.35 -6.66 -4.39
C LEU A 121 -1.59 -5.45 -4.96
N VAL A 122 -0.39 -5.17 -4.47
CA VAL A 122 0.47 -4.09 -4.99
C VAL A 122 0.86 -4.34 -6.45
N THR A 123 1.12 -5.59 -6.83
CA THR A 123 1.36 -5.95 -8.24
C THR A 123 0.16 -5.59 -9.12
N GLN A 124 -1.06 -5.83 -8.63
CA GLN A 124 -2.28 -5.46 -9.36
C GLN A 124 -2.50 -3.94 -9.39
N LEU A 125 -2.26 -3.23 -8.28
CA LEU A 125 -2.29 -1.76 -8.23
C LEU A 125 -1.30 -1.15 -9.23
N ARG A 126 -0.10 -1.71 -9.33
CA ARG A 126 0.90 -1.31 -10.32
C ARG A 126 0.36 -1.48 -11.75
N ALA A 127 -0.28 -2.59 -12.03
CA ALA A 127 -0.81 -2.89 -13.36
C ALA A 127 -1.89 -1.90 -13.84
N ILE A 128 -2.63 -1.31 -12.91
CA ILE A 128 -3.62 -0.25 -13.21
C ILE A 128 -3.10 1.16 -12.91
N LYS A 129 -1.82 1.30 -12.56
CA LYS A 129 -1.18 2.59 -12.23
C LYS A 129 -1.86 3.34 -11.09
N GLN A 130 -2.37 2.62 -10.11
CA GLN A 130 -3.05 3.18 -8.95
C GLN A 130 -2.04 3.45 -7.82
N PRO A 131 -1.75 4.72 -7.48
CA PRO A 131 -0.86 5.06 -6.37
C PRO A 131 -1.54 4.87 -5.01
N LEU A 132 -0.71 4.85 -3.95
CA LEU A 132 -1.16 4.87 -2.56
C LEU A 132 -0.18 5.66 -1.68
N ASP A 133 -0.62 5.98 -0.46
CA ASP A 133 0.18 6.70 0.53
C ASP A 133 1.07 5.72 1.32
N TYR A 134 2.35 5.68 0.99
CA TYR A 134 3.33 4.80 1.62
C TYR A 134 3.72 5.22 3.05
N ASP A 135 3.61 6.49 3.40
CA ASP A 135 3.81 6.92 4.79
C ASP A 135 2.71 6.35 5.68
N ARG A 136 1.49 6.38 5.19
CA ARG A 136 0.34 5.79 5.88
C ARG A 136 0.42 4.27 5.93
N LEU A 137 0.79 3.62 4.82
CA LEU A 137 0.98 2.16 4.78
C LEU A 137 2.04 1.70 5.78
N LEU A 138 3.15 2.44 5.90
CA LEU A 138 4.19 2.15 6.90
C LEU A 138 3.62 2.16 8.32
N GLN A 139 2.84 3.18 8.67
CA GLN A 139 2.20 3.26 9.99
C GLN A 139 1.17 2.14 10.21
N ASP A 140 0.43 1.79 9.18
CA ASP A 140 -0.54 0.69 9.23
C ASP A 140 0.18 -0.66 9.47
N ILE A 141 1.29 -0.92 8.78
CA ILE A 141 2.10 -2.14 8.99
C ILE A 141 2.72 -2.15 10.39
N LYS A 142 3.23 -1.03 10.86
CA LYS A 142 3.71 -0.91 12.24
C LYS A 142 2.62 -1.26 13.25
N GLY A 143 1.41 -0.74 13.05
CA GLY A 143 0.25 -1.06 13.88
C GLY A 143 -0.15 -2.53 13.84
N TRP A 144 0.23 -3.27 12.80
CA TRP A 144 -0.11 -4.69 12.66
C TRP A 144 0.48 -5.57 13.75
N HIS A 145 1.57 -5.16 14.38
CA HIS A 145 2.21 -5.87 15.49
C HIS A 145 1.33 -5.94 16.75
N HIS A 146 0.39 -5.03 16.91
CA HIS A 146 -0.43 -4.93 18.11
C HIS A 146 -1.91 -5.24 17.79
N PRO A 147 -2.56 -6.17 18.50
CA PRO A 147 -3.94 -6.57 18.21
C PRO A 147 -4.94 -5.41 18.15
N GLU A 148 -4.84 -4.45 19.07
CA GLU A 148 -5.72 -3.26 19.11
C GLU A 148 -5.48 -2.33 17.92
N ALA A 149 -4.22 -2.03 17.61
CA ALA A 149 -3.87 -1.20 16.46
C ALA A 149 -4.27 -1.89 15.15
N ARG A 150 -4.02 -3.20 15.04
CA ARG A 150 -4.43 -4.00 13.89
C ARG A 150 -5.94 -3.95 13.66
N ARG A 151 -6.75 -4.02 14.70
CA ARG A 151 -8.22 -3.86 14.60
C ARG A 151 -8.60 -2.48 14.06
N ARG A 152 -7.94 -1.42 14.50
CA ARG A 152 -8.17 -0.07 13.99
C ARG A 152 -7.79 0.06 12.51
N VAL A 153 -6.64 -0.49 12.12
CA VAL A 153 -6.18 -0.48 10.72
C VAL A 153 -7.16 -1.24 9.83
N ARG A 154 -7.57 -2.45 10.23
CA ARG A 154 -8.58 -3.25 9.50
C ARG A 154 -9.88 -2.46 9.29
N ARG A 155 -10.36 -1.79 10.33
CA ARG A 155 -11.57 -0.95 10.25
C ARG A 155 -11.36 0.19 9.26
N THR A 156 -10.24 0.89 9.34
CA THR A 156 -9.93 2.01 8.44
C THR A 156 -9.86 1.55 6.99
N TRP A 157 -9.19 0.44 6.71
CA TRP A 157 -9.13 -0.13 5.37
C TRP A 157 -10.50 -0.57 4.87
N GLY A 158 -11.26 -1.27 5.72
CA GLY A 158 -12.61 -1.72 5.37
C GLY A 158 -13.56 -0.58 5.05
N LEU A 159 -13.56 0.47 5.86
CA LEU A 159 -14.39 1.66 5.61
C LEU A 159 -14.00 2.39 4.32
N SER A 160 -12.70 2.52 4.03
CA SER A 160 -12.23 3.14 2.79
C SER A 160 -12.49 2.28 1.56
N TYR A 161 -12.37 0.96 1.70
CA TYR A 161 -12.62 -0.02 0.65
C TYR A 161 -14.11 -0.08 0.25
N HIS A 162 -14.99 -0.04 1.24
CA HIS A 162 -16.43 -0.05 1.08
C HIS A 162 -17.06 1.35 1.13
N SER A 163 -16.26 2.42 1.15
CA SER A 163 -16.82 3.75 1.18
C SER A 163 -17.67 3.99 -0.05
N TRP A 164 -18.92 4.21 0.22
CA TRP A 164 -19.93 4.48 -0.76
C TRP A 164 -20.32 5.95 -0.63
N HIS A 165 -20.05 6.73 -1.67
CA HIS A 165 -20.71 8.01 -1.78
C HIS A 165 -22.12 7.69 -2.23
N ALA A 166 -23.11 7.92 -1.39
CA ALA A 166 -24.50 7.95 -1.79
C ALA A 166 -24.57 8.85 -3.04
N GLY A 167 -24.72 8.24 -4.19
CA GLY A 167 -24.58 8.92 -5.46
C GLY A 167 -25.57 10.06 -5.54
N ARG A 168 -25.18 11.08 -6.24
CA ARG A 168 -26.07 12.07 -6.81
C ARG A 168 -26.99 11.42 -7.87
N ASP A 169 -27.82 10.50 -7.44
CA ASP A 169 -28.95 10.00 -8.21
C ASP A 169 -30.23 10.59 -7.63
N GLY A 170 -30.37 11.88 -7.82
CA GLY A 170 -31.53 12.64 -7.42
C GLY A 170 -31.84 13.73 -8.43
N SER A 171 -31.81 13.41 -9.72
CA SER A 171 -32.32 14.33 -10.76
C SER A 171 -33.05 13.54 -11.83
N HIS A 172 -34.18 12.99 -11.47
CA HIS A 172 -35.24 12.82 -12.46
C HIS A 172 -36.09 14.08 -12.45
N PRO A 173 -36.10 14.86 -13.55
CA PRO A 173 -37.14 15.86 -13.71
C PRO A 173 -38.46 15.11 -14.00
N HIS A 174 -39.37 15.16 -13.07
CA HIS A 174 -40.77 14.89 -13.36
C HIS A 174 -41.24 15.95 -14.34
N THR A 175 -41.32 15.61 -15.60
CA THR A 175 -42.16 16.32 -16.54
C THR A 175 -43.60 15.92 -16.25
N ALA A 176 -44.29 16.74 -15.50
CA ALA A 176 -45.72 16.72 -15.42
C ALA A 176 -46.25 17.28 -16.75
N SER A 177 -46.89 16.44 -17.55
CA SER A 177 -47.75 16.86 -18.63
C SER A 177 -49.14 17.10 -18.07
N SER A 178 -49.64 18.30 -18.28
CA SER A 178 -51.06 18.65 -18.25
C SER A 178 -51.62 18.56 -19.64
#